data_d5acf089d736060c5f416f05d3ec808e
#
_entry.id   d5acf089d736060c5f416f05d3ec808e
#
_cell.length_a   1.000
_cell.length_b   1.000
_cell.length_c   1.000
_cell.angle_alpha   90.00
_cell.angle_beta   90.00
_cell.angle_gamma   90.00
#
_symmetry.space_group_name_H-M   'P 1'
#
loop_
_entity.id
_entity.type
_entity.pdbx_description
1 polymer ?
#
loop_
_entity_poly.entity_id
_entity_poly.type
_entity_poly.pdbx_seq_one_letter_code
_entity_poly.pdbx_strand_id
1 'polypeptide(L)'
;MQILKIDKDEPVALHDQVAAEIRRAIAEGEAAQGERLPPAVDLATVLGVNKNTVIRALHILRNEGLLDFTRGRGVRVVGTPQRGAVLTRIDELLTFARTQGYRQDDVVALIQARSLTRPRNLTRLPRRRWKEYSNDVVTGT
;
A
#
# COMPACT_ATOMS: atom_id res chain seq x y z
N MET A 1 -13.02 7.70 -6.49
CA MET A 1 -13.07 6.72 -5.39
C MET A 1 -14.49 6.63 -4.87
N GLN A 2 -15.06 5.47 -4.95
CA GLN A 2 -16.41 5.23 -4.42
C GLN A 2 -16.29 4.78 -2.97
N ILE A 3 -16.85 5.56 -2.05
CA ILE A 3 -16.69 5.32 -0.63
C ILE A 3 -17.99 4.76 -0.06
N LEU A 4 -17.88 3.63 0.63
CA LEU A 4 -18.99 2.99 1.28
C LEU A 4 -19.32 3.67 2.61
N LYS A 5 -20.46 3.32 3.15
CA LYS A 5 -20.99 3.91 4.38
C LYS A 5 -20.10 3.60 5.59
N ILE A 6 -19.81 4.63 6.37
CA ILE A 6 -19.15 4.49 7.66
C ILE A 6 -20.23 4.39 8.74
N ASP A 7 -20.16 3.35 9.54
CA ASP A 7 -21.12 3.13 10.63
C ASP A 7 -20.53 3.64 11.94
N LYS A 8 -21.10 4.74 12.44
CA LYS A 8 -20.64 5.38 13.68
C LYS A 8 -20.99 4.60 14.92
N ASP A 9 -21.95 3.68 14.81
CA ASP A 9 -22.42 2.87 15.94
C ASP A 9 -21.65 1.55 16.07
N GLU A 10 -20.77 1.24 15.11
CA GLU A 10 -19.96 0.04 15.22
C GLU A 10 -18.90 0.18 16.32
N PRO A 11 -18.58 -0.94 17.02
CA PRO A 11 -17.55 -0.91 18.06
C PRO A 11 -16.14 -0.63 17.54
N VAL A 12 -15.91 -0.80 16.23
CA VAL A 12 -14.63 -0.48 15.60
C VAL A 12 -14.46 1.03 15.55
N ALA A 13 -13.29 1.52 15.95
CA ALA A 13 -13.00 2.95 15.95
C ALA A 13 -13.19 3.56 14.56
N LEU A 14 -13.71 4.79 14.51
CA LEU A 14 -13.99 5.46 13.24
C LEU A 14 -12.76 5.58 12.34
N HIS A 15 -11.59 5.89 12.92
CA HIS A 15 -10.38 6.01 12.11
C HIS A 15 -9.96 4.67 11.48
N ASP A 16 -10.24 3.55 12.16
CA ASP A 16 -9.98 2.23 11.60
C ASP A 16 -10.95 1.89 10.47
N GLN A 17 -12.21 2.30 10.60
CA GLN A 17 -13.21 2.12 9.54
C GLN A 17 -12.84 2.93 8.31
N VAL A 18 -12.40 4.16 8.49
CA VAL A 18 -11.95 5.03 7.39
C VAL A 18 -10.73 4.40 6.70
N ALA A 19 -9.76 3.93 7.49
CA ALA A 19 -8.58 3.26 6.95
C ALA A 19 -8.97 2.02 6.15
N ALA A 20 -9.88 1.22 6.68
CA ALA A 20 -10.36 0.02 5.98
C ALA A 20 -11.04 0.36 4.65
N GLU A 21 -11.82 1.42 4.62
CA GLU A 21 -12.51 1.84 3.40
C GLU A 21 -11.55 2.32 2.33
N ILE A 22 -10.55 3.14 2.71
CA ILE A 22 -9.53 3.59 1.77
C ILE A 22 -8.69 2.41 1.29
N ARG A 23 -8.34 1.49 2.19
CA ARG A 23 -7.59 0.28 1.84
C ARG A 23 -8.36 -0.56 0.83
N ARG A 24 -9.67 -0.69 1.02
CA ARG A 24 -10.54 -1.38 0.07
C ARG A 24 -10.50 -0.71 -1.30
N ALA A 25 -10.64 0.62 -1.33
CA ALA A 25 -10.63 1.38 -2.58
C ALA A 25 -9.32 1.18 -3.35
N ILE A 26 -8.20 1.13 -2.62
CA ILE A 26 -6.89 0.86 -3.22
C ILE A 26 -6.83 -0.57 -3.76
N ALA A 27 -7.31 -1.53 -2.98
CA ALA A 27 -7.28 -2.95 -3.36
C ALA A 27 -8.14 -3.22 -4.60
N GLU A 28 -9.26 -2.53 -4.73
CA GLU A 28 -10.19 -2.71 -5.85
C GLU A 28 -9.84 -1.83 -7.07
N GLY A 29 -8.79 -1.04 -6.97
CA GLY A 29 -8.34 -0.19 -8.06
C GLY A 29 -9.12 1.11 -8.22
N GLU A 30 -10.04 1.40 -7.32
CA GLU A 30 -10.78 2.67 -7.32
C GLU A 30 -9.84 3.84 -7.04
N ALA A 31 -8.81 3.61 -6.24
CA ALA A 31 -7.71 4.54 -6.02
C ALA A 31 -6.45 3.89 -6.57
N ALA A 32 -6.03 4.32 -7.75
CA ALA A 32 -4.93 3.70 -8.47
C ALA A 32 -3.58 4.14 -7.92
N GLN A 33 -2.58 3.30 -8.12
CA GLN A 33 -1.21 3.62 -7.74
C GLN A 33 -0.74 4.88 -8.47
N GLY A 34 -0.16 5.80 -7.73
CA GLY A 34 0.24 7.11 -8.23
C GLY A 34 -0.84 8.17 -8.16
N GLU A 35 -2.08 7.77 -7.92
CA GLU A 35 -3.21 8.68 -7.83
C GLU A 35 -3.16 9.48 -6.54
N ARG A 36 -3.51 10.75 -6.63
CA ARG A 36 -3.61 11.63 -5.48
C ARG A 36 -4.99 11.46 -4.84
N LEU A 37 -5.03 11.27 -3.54
CA LEU A 37 -6.29 11.22 -2.81
C LEU A 37 -6.87 12.62 -2.64
N PRO A 38 -8.21 12.72 -2.50
CA PRO A 38 -8.81 14.00 -2.14
C PRO A 38 -8.25 14.53 -0.83
N PRO A 39 -8.26 15.85 -0.61
CA PRO A 39 -7.82 16.39 0.68
C PRO A 39 -8.61 15.81 1.85
N ALA A 40 -7.99 15.76 3.02
CA ALA A 40 -8.62 15.21 4.21
C ALA A 40 -9.96 15.88 4.55
N VAL A 41 -10.05 17.18 4.31
CA VAL A 41 -11.30 17.94 4.53
C VAL A 41 -12.44 17.40 3.66
N ASP A 42 -12.14 17.13 2.39
CA ASP A 42 -13.13 16.63 1.45
C ASP A 42 -13.54 15.20 1.81
N LEU A 43 -12.58 14.37 2.16
CA LEU A 43 -12.86 13.00 2.61
C LEU A 43 -13.72 13.01 3.88
N ALA A 44 -13.42 13.90 4.80
CA ALA A 44 -14.19 14.03 6.04
C ALA A 44 -15.65 14.40 5.74
N THR A 45 -15.87 15.31 4.80
CA THR A 45 -17.22 15.72 4.41
C THR A 45 -17.98 14.56 3.76
N VAL A 46 -17.35 13.86 2.83
CA VAL A 46 -17.99 12.74 2.12
C VAL A 46 -18.32 11.60 3.09
N LEU A 47 -17.40 11.29 4.01
CA LEU A 47 -17.58 10.19 4.96
C LEU A 47 -18.44 10.57 6.17
N GLY A 48 -18.67 11.86 6.39
CA GLY A 48 -19.42 12.32 7.55
C GLY A 48 -18.68 12.12 8.86
N VAL A 49 -17.37 12.27 8.86
CA VAL A 49 -16.52 12.13 10.04
C VAL A 49 -15.68 13.38 10.24
N ASN A 50 -15.03 13.46 11.38
CA ASN A 50 -14.14 14.57 11.70
C ASN A 50 -12.87 14.49 10.84
N LYS A 51 -12.35 15.65 10.46
CA LYS A 51 -11.09 15.75 9.70
C LYS A 51 -9.94 15.02 10.40
N ASN A 52 -9.85 15.15 11.73
CA ASN A 52 -8.80 14.48 12.49
C ASN A 52 -8.90 12.95 12.40
N THR A 53 -10.12 12.43 12.32
CA THR A 53 -10.35 10.99 12.12
C THR A 53 -9.77 10.54 10.79
N VAL A 54 -9.99 11.32 9.73
CA VAL A 54 -9.42 11.02 8.40
C VAL A 54 -7.89 11.09 8.46
N ILE A 55 -7.34 12.12 9.08
CA ILE A 55 -5.88 12.28 9.18
C ILE A 55 -5.25 11.09 9.89
N ARG A 56 -5.86 10.63 10.98
CA ARG A 56 -5.38 9.43 11.68
C ARG A 56 -5.41 8.19 10.78
N ALA A 57 -6.48 8.02 10.03
CA ALA A 57 -6.59 6.92 9.08
C ALA A 57 -5.51 6.98 8.01
N LEU A 58 -5.24 8.16 7.47
CA LEU A 58 -4.20 8.34 6.47
C LEU A 58 -2.82 8.01 7.02
N HIS A 59 -2.54 8.37 8.28
CA HIS A 59 -1.28 8.00 8.93
C HIS A 59 -1.14 6.49 9.09
N ILE A 60 -2.22 5.80 9.43
CA ILE A 60 -2.23 4.33 9.52
C ILE A 60 -1.84 3.74 8.17
N LEU A 61 -2.46 4.21 7.10
CA LEU A 61 -2.20 3.70 5.75
C LEU A 61 -0.80 4.02 5.26
N ARG A 62 -0.27 5.19 5.63
CA ARG A 62 1.12 5.53 5.34
C ARG A 62 2.06 4.55 6.03
N ASN A 63 1.80 4.22 7.29
CA ASN A 63 2.62 3.27 8.03
C ASN A 63 2.54 1.86 7.45
N GLU A 64 1.44 1.52 6.79
CA GLU A 64 1.28 0.25 6.07
C GLU A 64 1.99 0.25 4.70
N GLY A 65 2.55 1.39 4.28
CA GLY A 65 3.23 1.50 3.00
C GLY A 65 2.30 1.71 1.82
N LEU A 66 1.02 2.04 2.06
CA LEU A 66 0.04 2.25 1.01
C LEU A 66 0.02 3.69 0.50
N LEU A 67 0.31 4.63 1.36
CA LEU A 67 0.26 6.06 1.06
C LEU A 67 1.59 6.74 1.33
N ASP A 68 1.83 7.83 0.62
CA ASP A 68 2.95 8.71 0.84
C ASP A 68 2.46 10.15 0.96
N PHE A 69 3.02 10.87 1.92
CA PHE A 69 2.70 12.26 2.16
C PHE A 69 3.82 13.12 1.60
N THR A 70 3.57 13.74 0.47
CA THR A 70 4.55 14.63 -0.13
C THR A 70 4.16 16.07 0.15
N ARG A 71 5.04 16.80 0.79
CA ARG A 71 4.82 18.20 1.13
C ARG A 71 4.50 19.00 -0.13
N GLY A 72 3.39 19.72 -0.12
CA GLY A 72 2.93 20.51 -1.26
C GLY A 72 2.24 19.70 -2.36
N ARG A 73 2.25 18.37 -2.29
CA ARG A 73 1.62 17.52 -3.31
C ARG A 73 0.52 16.62 -2.75
N GLY A 74 0.25 16.73 -1.45
CA GLY A 74 -0.81 15.98 -0.80
C GLY A 74 -0.47 14.52 -0.59
N VAL A 75 -1.51 13.68 -0.57
CA VAL A 75 -1.39 12.27 -0.26
C VAL A 75 -1.56 11.46 -1.53
N ARG A 76 -0.64 10.55 -1.81
CA ARG A 76 -0.65 9.70 -3.01
C ARG A 76 -0.66 8.24 -2.65
N VAL A 77 -1.28 7.44 -3.50
CA VAL A 77 -1.24 5.98 -3.41
C VAL A 77 0.11 5.53 -3.98
N VAL A 78 0.92 4.85 -3.14
CA VAL A 78 2.25 4.37 -3.57
C VAL A 78 2.39 2.87 -3.48
N GLY A 79 1.39 2.18 -2.91
CA GLY A 79 1.44 0.74 -2.77
C GLY A 79 0.07 0.12 -2.84
N THR A 80 0.05 -1.18 -2.59
CA THR A 80 -1.18 -1.96 -2.54
C THR A 80 -1.23 -2.70 -1.20
N PRO A 81 -2.39 -3.25 -0.80
CA PRO A 81 -2.45 -4.09 0.39
C PRO A 81 -1.49 -5.27 0.31
N GLN A 82 -1.24 -5.79 -0.88
CA GLN A 82 -0.27 -6.87 -1.09
C GLN A 82 1.14 -6.40 -0.75
N ARG A 83 1.51 -5.19 -1.18
CA ARG A 83 2.80 -4.60 -0.83
C ARG A 83 2.91 -4.39 0.68
N GLY A 84 1.85 -3.90 1.31
CA GLY A 84 1.81 -3.71 2.77
C GLY A 84 2.00 -5.03 3.51
N ALA A 85 1.36 -6.10 3.03
CA ALA A 85 1.52 -7.43 3.62
C ALA A 85 2.97 -7.91 3.51
N VAL A 86 3.61 -7.69 2.38
CA VAL A 86 5.03 -8.06 2.19
C VAL A 86 5.91 -7.25 3.14
N LEU A 87 5.68 -5.95 3.28
CA LEU A 87 6.46 -5.10 4.19
C LEU A 87 6.33 -5.56 5.63
N THR A 88 5.12 -5.95 6.04
CA THR A 88 4.89 -6.50 7.38
C THR A 88 5.73 -7.75 7.61
N ARG A 89 5.76 -8.66 6.65
CA ARG A 89 6.57 -9.88 6.75
C ARG A 89 8.06 -9.58 6.78
N ILE A 90 8.50 -8.57 6.03
CA ILE A 90 9.90 -8.14 6.05
C ILE A 90 10.25 -7.61 7.45
N ASP A 91 9.40 -6.79 8.05
CA ASP A 91 9.63 -6.26 9.39
C ASP A 91 9.72 -7.38 10.42
N GLU A 92 8.83 -8.37 10.34
CA GLU A 92 8.86 -9.56 11.19
C GLU A 92 10.15 -10.33 11.01
N LEU A 93 10.57 -10.52 9.76
CA LEU A 93 11.82 -11.22 9.44
C LEU A 93 13.03 -10.48 10.01
N LEU A 94 13.10 -9.17 9.84
CA LEU A 94 14.21 -8.38 10.34
C LEU A 94 14.27 -8.40 11.86
N THR A 95 13.12 -8.36 12.52
CA THR A 95 13.05 -8.47 13.98
C THR A 95 13.54 -9.83 14.45
N PHE A 96 13.07 -10.91 13.82
CA PHE A 96 13.50 -12.25 14.13
C PHE A 96 15.00 -12.43 13.90
N ALA A 97 15.49 -11.97 12.75
CA ALA A 97 16.92 -12.10 12.41
C ALA A 97 17.82 -11.40 13.44
N ARG A 98 17.36 -10.25 13.93
CA ARG A 98 18.09 -9.50 14.96
C ARG A 98 18.22 -10.32 16.24
N THR A 99 17.18 -11.05 16.62
CA THR A 99 17.25 -11.93 17.79
C THR A 99 18.23 -13.08 17.60
N GLN A 100 18.51 -13.44 16.34
CA GLN A 100 19.46 -14.51 15.99
C GLN A 100 20.87 -13.96 15.74
N GLY A 101 21.10 -12.67 15.97
CA GLY A 101 22.41 -12.06 15.80
C GLY A 101 22.73 -11.59 14.38
N TYR A 102 21.75 -11.57 13.49
CA TYR A 102 21.92 -11.11 12.13
C TYR A 102 21.61 -9.63 12.00
N ARG A 103 22.35 -8.95 11.16
CA ARG A 103 22.09 -7.56 10.79
C ARG A 103 21.24 -7.51 9.52
N GLN A 104 20.69 -6.36 9.23
CA GLN A 104 19.91 -6.18 8.00
C GLN A 104 20.73 -6.54 6.75
N ASP A 105 21.99 -6.13 6.70
CA ASP A 105 22.88 -6.45 5.56
C ASP A 105 23.04 -7.95 5.38
N ASP A 106 23.14 -8.69 6.48
CA ASP A 106 23.25 -10.14 6.43
C ASP A 106 21.98 -10.77 5.85
N VAL A 107 20.83 -10.25 6.24
CA VAL A 107 19.53 -10.75 5.73
C VAL A 107 19.42 -10.47 4.23
N VAL A 108 19.82 -9.28 3.79
CA VAL A 108 19.82 -8.94 2.36
C VAL A 108 20.71 -9.90 1.59
N ALA A 109 21.90 -10.19 2.10
CA ALA A 109 22.81 -11.14 1.46
C ALA A 109 22.22 -12.54 1.36
N LEU A 110 21.55 -13.01 2.42
CA LEU A 110 20.88 -14.31 2.41
C LEU A 110 19.76 -14.38 1.38
N ILE A 111 18.97 -13.31 1.28
CA ILE A 111 17.88 -13.23 0.30
C ILE A 111 18.45 -13.28 -1.12
N GLN A 112 19.50 -12.53 -1.39
CA GLN A 112 20.14 -12.51 -2.70
C GLN A 112 20.70 -13.88 -3.07
N ALA A 113 21.30 -14.57 -2.12
CA ALA A 113 21.83 -15.93 -2.35
C ALA A 113 20.71 -16.91 -2.69
N ARG A 114 19.56 -16.82 -2.04
CA ARG A 114 18.44 -17.71 -2.32
C ARG A 114 17.72 -17.37 -3.62
N SER A 115 17.71 -16.12 -4.01
CA SER A 115 17.01 -15.70 -5.23
C SER A 115 17.69 -16.17 -6.51
N LEU A 116 18.88 -16.75 -6.42
CA LEU A 116 19.59 -17.35 -7.56
C LEU A 116 18.94 -18.66 -8.03
N THR A 117 18.04 -19.25 -7.25
CA THR A 117 17.36 -20.51 -7.60
C THR A 117 16.06 -20.27 -8.35
N ARG A 118 15.99 -19.24 -9.18
CA ARG A 118 14.79 -18.97 -9.97
C ARG A 118 14.48 -20.12 -10.91
N PRO A 119 13.21 -20.50 -11.02
CA PRO A 119 12.81 -21.39 -12.11
C PRO A 119 13.13 -20.74 -13.46
N ARG A 120 13.77 -21.48 -14.33
CA ARG A 120 14.18 -20.96 -15.65
C ARG A 120 13.00 -20.56 -16.53
N ASN A 121 11.84 -21.09 -16.24
CA ASN A 121 10.63 -20.79 -17.00
C ASN A 121 9.98 -19.45 -16.60
N LEU A 122 10.44 -18.83 -15.50
CA LEU A 122 10.00 -17.49 -15.18
C LEU A 122 10.86 -16.51 -15.97
N THR A 123 10.37 -16.15 -17.11
CA THR A 123 11.03 -15.15 -17.95
C THR A 123 11.06 -13.84 -17.19
N ARG A 124 12.26 -13.32 -16.99
CA ARG A 124 12.43 -12.04 -16.34
C ARG A 124 11.94 -10.96 -17.30
N LEU A 125 10.82 -10.35 -16.97
CA LEU A 125 10.32 -9.24 -17.75
C LEU A 125 11.24 -8.04 -17.58
N PRO A 126 11.80 -7.47 -18.67
CA PRO A 126 12.54 -6.23 -18.57
C PRO A 126 11.66 -5.13 -18.00
N ARG A 127 12.23 -4.27 -17.18
CA ARG A 127 11.45 -3.20 -16.50
C ARG A 127 10.64 -2.33 -17.48
N ARG A 128 11.15 -2.09 -18.65
CA ARG A 128 10.46 -1.30 -19.67
C ARG A 128 9.18 -1.95 -20.17
N ARG A 129 9.07 -3.25 -20.08
CA ARG A 129 7.93 -4.00 -20.64
C ARG A 129 6.65 -3.87 -19.85
N TRP A 130 6.69 -3.34 -18.66
CA TRP A 130 5.46 -3.07 -17.93
C TRP A 130 4.55 -2.13 -18.70
N LYS A 131 5.12 -1.06 -19.27
CA LYS A 131 4.36 -0.11 -20.07
C LYS A 131 3.87 -0.74 -21.36
N GLU A 132 4.68 -1.58 -21.98
CA GLU A 132 4.30 -2.30 -23.19
C GLU A 132 3.13 -3.24 -22.93
N TYR A 133 3.17 -4.00 -21.83
CA TYR A 133 2.07 -4.88 -21.46
C TYR A 133 0.80 -4.11 -21.13
N SER A 134 0.92 -2.99 -20.45
CA SER A 134 -0.21 -2.15 -20.16
C SER A 134 -0.85 -1.60 -21.42
N ASN A 135 -0.03 -1.19 -22.38
CA ASN A 135 -0.52 -0.70 -23.66
C ASN A 135 -1.20 -1.82 -24.45
N ASP A 136 -0.61 -3.01 -24.48
CA ASP A 136 -1.21 -4.15 -25.18
C ASP A 136 -2.57 -4.50 -24.60
N VAL A 137 -2.71 -4.48 -23.29
CA VAL A 137 -3.99 -4.73 -22.65
C VAL A 137 -5.01 -3.64 -22.99
N VAL A 138 -4.57 -2.38 -23.02
CA VAL A 138 -5.45 -1.25 -23.32
C VAL A 138 -5.85 -1.23 -24.78
N THR A 139 -4.95 -1.60 -25.69
CA THR A 139 -5.22 -1.62 -27.13
C THR A 139 -5.92 -2.90 -27.60
N GLY A 140 -6.05 -3.90 -26.75
CA GLY A 140 -6.70 -5.16 -27.08
C GLY A 140 -5.88 -6.05 -28.03
N THR A 141 -4.62 -5.78 -28.16
CA THR A 141 -3.73 -6.57 -29.00
C THR A 141 -2.96 -7.63 -28.24
#